data_97c8b7dd4940c5d77b89589cfe2a3e71
#
_entry.id   97c8b7dd4940c5d77b89589cfe2a3e71
#
_cell.length_a   1.000
_cell.length_b   1.000
_cell.length_c   1.000
_cell.angle_alpha   90.00
_cell.angle_beta   90.00
_cell.angle_gamma   90.00
#
_symmetry.space_group_name_H-M   'P 1'
#
loop_
_entity.id
_entity.type
_entity.pdbx_description
1 polymer ?
#
loop_
_entity_poly.entity_id
_entity_poly.type
_entity_poly.pdbx_seq_one_letter_code
_entity_poly.pdbx_strand_id
1 'polypeptide(L)'
;MGSEMCIRDRAYPELQVIAGNVATGAATKALIEAGVDAVKVGIGPGSICTTRVVAGIGVPQITAVMDCYEAAKEYGIPIIADGGIKYSGDVTKAIAAGANVCMMGSMFAGCDESPGTFELYQGRKYKVYRGMGSIAAMENGSKDRYFQENAKKLVPEGVEGRVAYKGHVEDT
;
A
#
# COMPACT_ATOMS: atom_id res chain seq x y z
N MET A 1 -5.60 17.85 -0.33
CA MET A 1 -6.33 16.90 0.52
C MET A 1 -7.55 17.53 1.21
N GLY A 2 -7.43 18.60 1.99
CA GLY A 2 -8.60 19.21 2.65
C GLY A 2 -9.74 19.63 1.71
N SER A 3 -9.43 20.18 0.53
CA SER A 3 -10.44 20.58 -0.46
C SER A 3 -11.18 19.40 -1.09
N GLU A 4 -10.49 18.30 -1.35
CA GLU A 4 -11.07 17.08 -1.95
C GLU A 4 -12.02 16.40 -0.95
N MET A 5 -11.66 16.33 0.32
CA MET A 5 -12.52 15.80 1.36
C MET A 5 -13.78 16.67 1.58
N CYS A 6 -13.66 17.99 1.54
CA CYS A 6 -14.81 18.89 1.57
C CYS A 6 -15.75 18.70 0.37
N ILE A 7 -15.20 18.40 -0.82
CA ILE A 7 -16.01 18.11 -2.02
C ILE A 7 -16.75 16.78 -1.84
N ARG A 8 -16.06 15.74 -1.35
CA ARG A 8 -16.67 14.44 -1.05
C ARG A 8 -17.81 14.58 -0.06
N ASP A 9 -17.60 15.25 1.08
CA ASP A 9 -18.58 15.39 2.14
C ASP A 9 -19.85 16.09 1.68
N ARG A 10 -19.74 17.02 0.71
CA ARG A 10 -20.90 17.68 0.12
C ARG A 10 -21.65 16.83 -0.89
N ALA A 11 -20.89 16.05 -1.70
CA ALA A 11 -21.47 15.28 -2.80
C ALA A 11 -21.90 13.86 -2.38
N TYR A 12 -21.17 13.27 -1.43
CA TYR A 12 -21.34 11.86 -1.01
C TYR A 12 -21.06 11.69 0.49
N PRO A 13 -21.90 12.21 1.37
CA PRO A 13 -21.67 12.22 2.83
C PRO A 13 -21.59 10.83 3.45
N GLU A 14 -22.22 9.83 2.85
CA GLU A 14 -22.17 8.45 3.34
C GLU A 14 -20.92 7.66 2.94
N LEU A 15 -20.09 8.20 2.05
CA LEU A 15 -18.87 7.48 1.62
C LEU A 15 -17.80 7.56 2.68
N GLN A 16 -17.37 6.39 3.16
CA GLN A 16 -16.20 6.26 4.01
C GLN A 16 -14.91 6.47 3.20
N VAL A 17 -13.96 7.16 3.81
CA VAL A 17 -12.66 7.49 3.18
C VAL A 17 -11.51 6.87 3.94
N ILE A 18 -10.75 6.03 3.24
CA ILE A 18 -9.45 5.56 3.68
C ILE A 18 -8.39 6.45 3.02
N ALA A 19 -7.58 7.13 3.80
CA ALA A 19 -6.51 7.97 3.28
C ALA A 19 -5.12 7.47 3.67
N GLY A 20 -4.12 7.78 2.86
CA GLY A 20 -2.72 7.39 3.06
C GLY A 20 -1.95 7.42 1.73
N ASN A 21 -0.74 6.89 1.67
CA ASN A 21 -0.05 6.25 2.79
C ASN A 21 0.74 7.27 3.60
N VAL A 22 0.78 7.06 4.88
CA VAL A 22 1.59 7.84 5.83
C VAL A 22 2.52 6.91 6.62
N ALA A 23 3.47 7.48 7.36
CA ALA A 23 4.41 6.71 8.17
C ALA A 23 4.72 7.37 9.53
N THR A 24 4.01 8.45 9.88
CA THR A 24 4.25 9.20 11.12
C THR A 24 2.94 9.55 11.81
N GLY A 25 2.96 9.66 13.15
CA GLY A 25 1.83 10.09 13.94
C GLY A 25 1.35 11.51 13.58
N ALA A 26 2.26 12.42 13.26
CA ALA A 26 1.89 13.78 12.85
C ALA A 26 1.05 13.79 11.56
N ALA A 27 1.45 13.00 10.54
CA ALA A 27 0.68 12.88 9.31
C ALA A 27 -0.66 12.16 9.54
N THR A 28 -0.69 11.15 10.41
CA THR A 28 -1.92 10.47 10.83
C THR A 28 -2.89 11.46 11.46
N LYS A 29 -2.43 12.27 12.40
CA LYS A 29 -3.27 13.29 13.05
C LYS A 29 -3.85 14.28 12.05
N ALA A 30 -3.05 14.77 11.11
CA ALA A 30 -3.52 15.68 10.06
C ALA A 30 -4.61 15.06 9.18
N LEU A 31 -4.53 13.75 8.87
CA LEU A 31 -5.58 13.03 8.14
C LEU A 31 -6.86 12.89 8.99
N ILE A 32 -6.74 12.57 10.27
CA ILE A 32 -7.86 12.46 11.21
C ILE A 32 -8.60 13.81 11.31
N GLU A 33 -7.85 14.90 11.49
CA GLU A 33 -8.41 16.26 11.54
C GLU A 33 -9.10 16.67 10.22
N ALA A 34 -8.68 16.07 9.10
CA ALA A 34 -9.35 16.25 7.81
C ALA A 34 -10.60 15.36 7.64
N GLY A 35 -10.95 14.47 8.59
CA GLY A 35 -12.19 13.68 8.60
C GLY A 35 -12.10 12.34 7.89
N VAL A 36 -10.97 11.64 7.94
CA VAL A 36 -10.89 10.26 7.39
C VAL A 36 -11.54 9.24 8.31
N ASP A 37 -12.03 8.14 7.73
CA ASP A 37 -12.59 7.00 8.46
C ASP A 37 -11.55 5.91 8.78
N ALA A 38 -10.45 5.88 8.03
CA ALA A 38 -9.30 5.01 8.32
C ALA A 38 -8.01 5.58 7.73
N VAL A 39 -6.87 5.22 8.33
CA VAL A 39 -5.54 5.64 7.87
C VAL A 39 -4.72 4.45 7.39
N LYS A 40 -4.18 4.54 6.18
CA LYS A 40 -3.31 3.53 5.60
C LYS A 40 -1.83 3.89 5.78
N VAL A 41 -1.09 2.98 6.41
CA VAL A 41 0.28 3.18 6.89
C VAL A 41 1.26 2.32 6.13
N GLY A 42 2.29 2.95 5.59
CA GLY A 42 3.40 2.27 4.92
C GLY A 42 3.99 3.07 3.77
N ILE A 43 5.24 3.48 3.90
CA ILE A 43 6.01 4.15 2.86
C ILE A 43 7.16 3.25 2.43
N GLY A 44 7.01 2.63 1.27
CA GLY A 44 8.02 1.79 0.63
C GLY A 44 8.27 0.40 1.22
N PRO A 45 7.40 -0.22 2.07
CA PRO A 45 7.68 -1.55 2.61
C PRO A 45 7.34 -2.69 1.62
N GLY A 46 6.61 -2.42 0.55
CA GLY A 46 6.19 -3.43 -0.43
C GLY A 46 7.36 -4.09 -1.14
N SER A 47 7.22 -5.37 -1.46
CA SER A 47 8.29 -6.19 -2.08
C SER A 47 8.69 -5.71 -3.49
N ILE A 48 7.79 -5.02 -4.18
CA ILE A 48 7.97 -4.46 -5.53
C ILE A 48 8.18 -2.95 -5.52
N CYS A 49 8.24 -2.33 -4.34
CA CYS A 49 8.47 -0.89 -4.18
C CYS A 49 9.96 -0.61 -4.02
N THR A 50 10.48 0.35 -4.77
CA THR A 50 11.87 0.81 -4.69
C THR A 50 12.01 2.24 -4.19
N THR A 51 10.94 2.87 -3.69
CA THR A 51 10.94 4.23 -3.14
C THR A 51 12.03 4.43 -2.10
N ARG A 52 12.23 3.47 -1.20
CA ARG A 52 13.29 3.53 -0.17
C ARG A 52 14.70 3.59 -0.76
N VAL A 53 14.91 2.93 -1.90
CA VAL A 53 16.22 2.87 -2.57
C VAL A 53 16.40 4.07 -3.50
N VAL A 54 15.38 4.41 -4.28
CA VAL A 54 15.45 5.47 -5.31
C VAL A 54 15.32 6.87 -4.69
N ALA A 55 14.34 7.07 -3.81
CA ALA A 55 14.07 8.36 -3.18
C ALA A 55 14.67 8.49 -1.77
N GLY A 56 15.15 7.40 -1.16
CA GLY A 56 15.69 7.40 0.20
C GLY A 56 14.62 7.65 1.28
N ILE A 57 13.34 7.50 0.95
CA ILE A 57 12.23 7.80 1.84
C ILE A 57 11.63 6.51 2.38
N GLY A 58 11.41 6.46 3.69
CA GLY A 58 10.73 5.33 4.34
C GLY A 58 10.98 5.28 5.84
N VAL A 59 10.10 4.55 6.52
CA VAL A 59 10.19 4.24 7.94
C VAL A 59 10.05 2.73 8.10
N PRO A 60 10.75 2.07 9.03
CA PRO A 60 10.50 0.66 9.34
C PRO A 60 9.03 0.43 9.68
N GLN A 61 8.40 -0.59 9.06
CA GLN A 61 6.94 -0.70 9.03
C GLN A 61 6.33 -0.82 10.43
N ILE A 62 6.91 -1.60 11.32
CA ILE A 62 6.39 -1.74 12.69
C ILE A 62 6.49 -0.42 13.46
N THR A 63 7.58 0.32 13.31
CA THR A 63 7.73 1.66 13.91
C THR A 63 6.65 2.62 13.37
N ALA A 64 6.41 2.61 12.05
CA ALA A 64 5.37 3.44 11.44
C ALA A 64 3.98 3.09 11.96
N VAL A 65 3.65 1.79 12.08
CA VAL A 65 2.36 1.33 12.60
C VAL A 65 2.16 1.77 14.05
N MET A 66 3.17 1.60 14.91
CA MET A 66 3.11 2.00 16.32
C MET A 66 2.91 3.50 16.47
N ASP A 67 3.68 4.31 15.74
CA ASP A 67 3.61 5.78 15.81
C ASP A 67 2.24 6.30 15.31
N CYS A 68 1.73 5.75 14.21
CA CYS A 68 0.43 6.08 13.68
C CYS A 68 -0.71 5.63 14.60
N TYR A 69 -0.60 4.44 15.20
CA TYR A 69 -1.59 3.92 16.15
C TYR A 69 -1.68 4.80 17.40
N GLU A 70 -0.54 5.19 17.98
CA GLU A 70 -0.52 6.08 19.14
C GLU A 70 -1.24 7.40 18.86
N ALA A 71 -1.11 7.94 17.66
CA ALA A 71 -1.80 9.16 17.24
C ALA A 71 -3.30 8.95 16.96
N ALA A 72 -3.73 7.75 16.57
CA ALA A 72 -5.10 7.45 16.14
C ALA A 72 -6.00 6.87 17.24
N LYS A 73 -5.42 6.21 18.24
CA LYS A 73 -6.17 5.41 19.24
C LYS A 73 -7.23 6.21 20.01
N GLU A 74 -6.94 7.46 20.38
CA GLU A 74 -7.87 8.31 21.11
C GLU A 74 -9.07 8.78 20.26
N TYR A 75 -8.91 8.78 18.95
CA TYR A 75 -9.96 9.14 17.99
C TYR A 75 -10.78 7.92 17.52
N GLY A 76 -10.38 6.71 17.89
CA GLY A 76 -11.02 5.48 17.44
C GLY A 76 -10.88 5.21 15.94
N ILE A 77 -9.91 5.85 15.26
CA ILE A 77 -9.69 5.70 13.81
C ILE A 77 -8.80 4.47 13.55
N PRO A 78 -9.27 3.50 12.73
CA PRO A 78 -8.52 2.28 12.46
C PRO A 78 -7.28 2.52 11.60
N ILE A 79 -6.24 1.73 11.88
CA ILE A 79 -4.96 1.71 11.16
C ILE A 79 -4.88 0.49 10.26
N ILE A 80 -4.54 0.70 9.00
CA ILE A 80 -4.29 -0.35 8.01
C ILE A 80 -2.79 -0.44 7.76
N ALA A 81 -2.14 -1.54 8.17
CA ALA A 81 -0.74 -1.80 7.89
C ALA A 81 -0.58 -2.30 6.44
N ASP A 82 -0.02 -1.45 5.57
CA ASP A 82 0.10 -1.72 4.14
C ASP A 82 1.54 -2.03 3.74
N GLY A 83 1.77 -3.28 3.34
CA GLY A 83 3.02 -3.76 2.78
C GLY A 83 4.03 -4.30 3.79
N GLY A 84 5.04 -5.00 3.27
CA GLY A 84 6.11 -5.61 4.06
C GLY A 84 5.75 -6.95 4.71
N ILE A 85 4.53 -7.43 4.54
CA ILE A 85 4.03 -8.70 5.09
C ILE A 85 4.35 -9.82 4.12
N LYS A 86 5.16 -10.78 4.56
CA LYS A 86 5.60 -11.95 3.79
C LYS A 86 5.14 -13.27 4.40
N TYR A 87 4.94 -13.30 5.71
CA TYR A 87 4.60 -14.48 6.48
C TYR A 87 3.46 -14.19 7.46
N SER A 88 2.76 -15.24 7.90
CA SER A 88 1.68 -15.13 8.89
C SER A 88 2.13 -14.45 10.20
N GLY A 89 3.37 -14.70 10.62
CA GLY A 89 3.96 -14.04 11.78
C GLY A 89 4.11 -12.52 11.62
N ASP A 90 4.21 -12.01 10.40
CA ASP A 90 4.26 -10.57 10.17
C ASP A 90 2.88 -9.92 10.36
N VAL A 91 1.80 -10.64 10.03
CA VAL A 91 0.41 -10.23 10.35
C VAL A 91 0.26 -10.07 11.86
N THR A 92 0.67 -11.07 12.63
CA THR A 92 0.61 -11.06 14.10
C THR A 92 1.36 -9.85 14.67
N LYS A 93 2.57 -9.56 14.17
CA LYS A 93 3.36 -8.40 14.60
C LYS A 93 2.68 -7.07 14.25
N ALA A 94 2.09 -6.96 13.06
CA ALA A 94 1.38 -5.75 12.64
C ALA A 94 0.17 -5.47 13.54
N ILE A 95 -0.64 -6.49 13.84
CA ILE A 95 -1.79 -6.38 14.75
C ILE A 95 -1.32 -6.04 16.17
N ALA A 96 -0.29 -6.71 16.68
CA ALA A 96 0.27 -6.41 17.99
C ALA A 96 0.85 -4.99 18.10
N ALA A 97 1.32 -4.41 16.99
CA ALA A 97 1.80 -3.04 16.91
C ALA A 97 0.67 -1.99 16.84
N GLY A 98 -0.61 -2.42 16.75
CA GLY A 98 -1.77 -1.54 16.74
C GLY A 98 -2.53 -1.46 15.41
N ALA A 99 -2.15 -2.23 14.40
CA ALA A 99 -2.94 -2.29 13.18
C ALA A 99 -4.26 -3.05 13.41
N ASN A 100 -5.34 -2.54 12.84
CA ASN A 100 -6.65 -3.20 12.83
C ASN A 100 -6.82 -4.10 11.60
N VAL A 101 -6.14 -3.75 10.50
CA VAL A 101 -6.21 -4.42 9.21
C VAL A 101 -4.81 -4.51 8.61
N CYS A 102 -4.54 -5.60 7.88
CA CYS A 102 -3.32 -5.77 7.09
C CYS A 102 -3.63 -5.78 5.59
N MET A 103 -2.93 -4.95 4.82
CA MET A 103 -2.99 -4.97 3.36
C MET A 103 -1.76 -5.69 2.82
N MET A 104 -2.01 -6.76 2.04
CA MET A 104 -0.98 -7.68 1.56
C MET A 104 -1.03 -7.79 0.03
N GLY A 105 0.08 -7.52 -0.63
CA GLY A 105 0.20 -7.68 -2.09
C GLY A 105 0.87 -8.98 -2.48
N SER A 106 2.15 -9.15 -2.17
CA SER A 106 2.95 -10.29 -2.63
C SER A 106 2.46 -11.66 -2.13
N MET A 107 1.79 -11.72 -0.97
CA MET A 107 1.23 -12.97 -0.48
C MET A 107 0.14 -13.53 -1.40
N PHE A 108 -0.67 -12.65 -1.99
CA PHE A 108 -1.78 -13.04 -2.86
C PHE A 108 -1.50 -12.86 -4.35
N ALA A 109 -0.40 -12.19 -4.74
CA ALA A 109 -0.10 -11.90 -6.13
C ALA A 109 0.05 -13.14 -7.02
N GLY A 110 0.40 -14.31 -6.43
CA GLY A 110 0.50 -15.60 -7.13
C GLY A 110 -0.80 -16.38 -7.23
N CYS A 111 -1.89 -15.93 -6.60
CA CYS A 111 -3.17 -16.65 -6.60
C CYS A 111 -3.95 -16.46 -7.89
N ASP A 112 -4.87 -17.38 -8.19
CA ASP A 112 -5.71 -17.33 -9.40
C ASP A 112 -6.55 -16.05 -9.46
N GLU A 113 -7.10 -15.63 -8.34
CA GLU A 113 -7.98 -14.46 -8.21
C GLU A 113 -7.23 -13.12 -8.36
N SER A 114 -5.91 -13.13 -8.23
CA SER A 114 -5.10 -11.93 -8.44
C SER A 114 -5.00 -11.59 -9.92
N PRO A 115 -5.03 -10.31 -10.32
CA PRO A 115 -4.78 -9.92 -11.70
C PRO A 115 -3.34 -10.25 -12.12
N GLY A 116 -3.10 -10.33 -13.42
CA GLY A 116 -1.80 -10.61 -14.00
C GLY A 116 -1.82 -11.84 -14.89
N THR A 117 -0.90 -11.86 -15.85
CA THR A 117 -0.76 -12.96 -16.79
C THR A 117 0.07 -14.09 -16.22
N PHE A 118 -0.20 -15.31 -16.70
CA PHE A 118 0.63 -16.46 -16.37
C PHE A 118 1.84 -16.53 -17.30
N GLU A 119 2.97 -16.93 -16.75
CA GLU A 119 4.18 -17.24 -17.50
C GLU A 119 4.73 -18.60 -17.07
N LEU A 120 5.22 -19.37 -18.04
CA LEU A 120 5.95 -20.61 -17.80
C LEU A 120 7.46 -20.30 -17.92
N TYR A 121 8.21 -20.47 -16.83
CA TYR A 121 9.64 -20.26 -16.82
C TYR A 121 10.36 -21.41 -16.12
N GLN A 122 11.31 -22.01 -16.81
CA GLN A 122 12.07 -23.19 -16.34
C GLN A 122 11.17 -24.31 -15.78
N GLY A 123 10.06 -24.61 -16.49
CA GLY A 123 9.12 -25.66 -16.10
C GLY A 123 8.20 -25.32 -14.90
N ARG A 124 8.23 -24.09 -14.40
CA ARG A 124 7.38 -23.63 -13.30
C ARG A 124 6.43 -22.54 -13.76
N LYS A 125 5.22 -22.52 -13.21
CA LYS A 125 4.20 -21.51 -13.46
C LYS A 125 4.41 -20.32 -12.54
N TYR A 126 4.36 -19.13 -13.11
CA TYR A 126 4.47 -17.83 -12.42
C TYR A 126 3.35 -16.91 -12.84
N LYS A 127 3.09 -15.89 -12.04
CA LYS A 127 2.28 -14.72 -12.43
C LYS A 127 3.16 -13.48 -12.51
N VAL A 128 2.87 -12.63 -13.48
CA VAL A 128 3.48 -11.29 -13.56
C VAL A 128 2.90 -10.42 -12.46
N TYR A 129 3.78 -9.79 -11.70
CA TYR A 129 3.43 -8.89 -10.61
C TYR A 129 4.24 -7.60 -10.73
N ARG A 130 3.56 -6.45 -10.65
CA ARG A 130 4.19 -5.15 -10.84
C ARG A 130 3.78 -4.16 -9.76
N GLY A 131 4.72 -3.28 -9.37
CA GLY A 131 4.46 -2.15 -8.49
C GLY A 131 3.77 -1.02 -9.22
N MET A 132 2.99 -0.22 -8.50
CA MET A 132 2.35 0.98 -9.05
C MET A 132 3.36 2.01 -9.57
N GLY A 133 4.58 2.04 -9.01
CA GLY A 133 5.69 2.87 -9.46
C GLY A 133 6.54 2.26 -10.57
N SER A 134 6.17 1.11 -11.13
CA SER A 134 6.83 0.57 -12.34
C SER A 134 6.46 1.39 -13.56
N ILE A 135 7.33 1.40 -14.58
CA ILE A 135 7.10 2.16 -15.81
C ILE A 135 5.76 1.77 -16.45
N ALA A 136 5.51 0.47 -16.61
CA ALA A 136 4.27 0.00 -17.22
C ALA A 136 3.01 0.36 -16.41
N ALA A 137 3.09 0.42 -15.07
CA ALA A 137 1.98 0.88 -14.27
C ALA A 137 1.76 2.39 -14.43
N MET A 138 2.82 3.19 -14.45
CA MET A 138 2.74 4.64 -14.65
C MET A 138 2.22 5.01 -16.05
N GLU A 139 2.61 4.28 -17.08
CA GLU A 139 2.06 4.45 -18.44
C GLU A 139 0.57 4.15 -18.52
N ASN A 140 0.07 3.28 -17.64
CA ASN A 140 -1.34 2.89 -17.56
C ASN A 140 -2.16 3.64 -16.48
N GLY A 141 -1.66 4.76 -15.94
CA GLY A 141 -2.47 5.67 -15.15
C GLY A 141 -1.98 6.03 -13.75
N SER A 142 -0.88 5.42 -13.22
CA SER A 142 -0.43 5.69 -11.84
C SER A 142 0.60 6.82 -11.70
N LYS A 143 0.76 7.67 -12.72
CA LYS A 143 1.76 8.77 -12.74
C LYS A 143 1.50 9.83 -11.68
N ASP A 144 0.24 10.13 -11.40
CA ASP A 144 -0.23 11.11 -10.42
C ASP A 144 0.28 10.77 -9.01
N ARG A 145 0.21 9.49 -8.64
CA ARG A 145 0.70 9.01 -7.34
C ARG A 145 2.18 9.30 -7.09
N TYR A 146 2.97 9.45 -8.15
CA TYR A 146 4.42 9.70 -8.09
C TYR A 146 4.79 11.12 -8.51
N PHE A 147 3.82 12.02 -8.63
CA PHE A 147 4.02 13.42 -9.05
C PHE A 147 4.72 13.55 -10.42
N GLN A 148 4.48 12.59 -11.31
CA GLN A 148 5.15 12.48 -12.61
C GLN A 148 4.20 12.68 -13.81
N GLU A 149 3.03 13.25 -13.61
CA GLU A 149 2.02 13.49 -14.66
C GLU A 149 2.59 14.24 -15.87
N ASN A 150 3.40 15.26 -15.59
CA ASN A 150 4.01 16.13 -16.59
C ASN A 150 5.48 15.80 -16.87
N ALA A 151 5.99 14.69 -16.39
CA ALA A 151 7.39 14.32 -16.57
C ALA A 151 7.68 13.92 -18.02
N LYS A 152 8.72 14.51 -18.62
CA LYS A 152 9.21 14.11 -19.94
C LYS A 152 9.80 12.71 -19.98
N LYS A 153 10.32 12.24 -18.85
CA LYS A 153 10.86 10.90 -18.66
C LYS A 153 10.44 10.39 -17.28
N LEU A 154 9.85 9.21 -17.26
CA LEU A 154 9.43 8.57 -16.01
C LEU A 154 10.64 8.02 -15.24
N VAL A 155 10.65 8.25 -13.94
CA VAL A 155 11.61 7.66 -13.00
C VAL A 155 10.88 6.56 -12.23
N PRO A 156 11.26 5.28 -12.40
CA PRO A 156 10.57 4.19 -11.73
C PRO A 156 10.90 4.16 -10.23
N GLU A 157 9.85 4.02 -9.42
CA GLU A 157 9.90 3.75 -7.98
C GLU A 157 9.30 2.39 -7.63
N GLY A 158 9.20 1.50 -8.60
CA GLY A 158 8.73 0.14 -8.48
C GLY A 158 9.27 -0.74 -9.58
N VAL A 159 9.24 -2.04 -9.35
CA VAL A 159 9.72 -3.04 -10.29
C VAL A 159 8.57 -3.92 -10.80
N GLU A 160 8.82 -4.56 -11.92
CA GLU A 160 8.03 -5.67 -12.43
C GLU A 160 8.79 -6.96 -12.19
N GLY A 161 8.09 -8.02 -11.86
CA GLY A 161 8.70 -9.31 -11.60
C GLY A 161 7.72 -10.46 -11.73
N ARG A 162 8.22 -11.64 -11.43
CA ARG A 162 7.46 -12.86 -11.39
C ARG A 162 7.29 -13.32 -9.95
N VAL A 163 6.08 -13.75 -9.61
CA VAL A 163 5.80 -14.44 -8.35
C VAL A 163 5.39 -15.88 -8.65
N ALA A 164 5.82 -16.81 -7.80
CA ALA A 164 5.43 -18.20 -7.96
C ALA A 164 3.90 -18.32 -7.93
N TYR A 165 3.35 -19.11 -8.84
CA TYR A 165 1.94 -19.46 -8.82
C TYR A 165 1.63 -20.29 -7.58
N LYS A 166 0.51 -20.00 -6.92
CA LYS A 166 0.11 -20.59 -5.64
C LYS A 166 -1.21 -21.36 -5.66
N GLY A 167 -1.97 -21.30 -6.75
CA GLY A 167 -3.33 -21.84 -6.80
C GLY A 167 -4.37 -20.83 -6.34
N HIS A 168 -5.47 -21.32 -5.78
CA HIS A 168 -6.53 -20.47 -5.24
C HIS A 168 -6.12 -19.81 -3.92
N VAL A 169 -6.72 -18.65 -3.62
CA VAL A 169 -6.43 -17.89 -2.40
C VAL A 169 -6.77 -18.69 -1.13
N GLU A 170 -7.79 -19.55 -1.20
CA GLU A 170 -8.20 -20.41 -0.09
C GLU A 170 -7.16 -21.48 0.28
N ASP A 171 -6.23 -21.79 -0.63
CA ASP A 171 -5.14 -22.75 -0.43
C ASP A 171 -3.85 -22.07 0.09
N THR A 172 -3.84 -20.74 0.27
CA THR A 172 -2.66 -19.94 0.62
C THR A 172 -2.70 -19.44 2.06
#